data_14c55f24f32c01b33772f067e8140fb5
#
_entry.id   14c55f24f32c01b33772f067e8140fb5
#
_cell.length_a   1.000
_cell.length_b   1.000
_cell.length_c   1.000
_cell.angle_alpha   90.00
_cell.angle_beta   90.00
_cell.angle_gamma   90.00
#
_symmetry.space_group_name_H-M   'P 1'
#
loop_
_entity.id
_entity.type
_entity.pdbx_description
1 polymer ?
#
loop_
_entity_poly.entity_id
_entity_poly.type
_entity_poly.pdbx_seq_one_letter_code
_entity_poly.pdbx_strand_id
1 'polypeptide(L)'
;MEKMKDTFKTKEISRRTALKLGAVTSVWIPSELLAQPPNRLRPQPGDQLIYGDGDFSGDLIDPTSIKLNQQPFPALAREPGSLLTRDGSRLNRLMITRINQEKLLERHQKNAAEGIVAFSAICTHTGCDVTNWNTEKLAMACPCHESMFDIYNGGTVIGGPAPRPLAMLPLNMKDGILTVAAPFRGRVGFTQQF
;
A
#
# COMPACT_ATOMS: atom_id res chain seq x y z
N MET A 1 -53.29 -15.50 -66.56
CA MET A 1 -52.82 -14.70 -65.41
C MET A 1 -52.67 -15.66 -64.24
N GLU A 2 -51.49 -16.20 -64.09
CA GLU A 2 -51.16 -17.23 -63.10
C GLU A 2 -50.39 -16.59 -61.97
N LYS A 3 -50.98 -16.67 -60.75
CA LYS A 3 -50.38 -16.12 -59.50
C LYS A 3 -49.34 -17.09 -58.97
N MET A 4 -48.08 -16.74 -59.10
CA MET A 4 -46.98 -17.38 -58.35
C MET A 4 -47.15 -17.11 -56.87
N LYS A 5 -47.32 -18.17 -56.07
CA LYS A 5 -47.25 -18.16 -54.62
C LYS A 5 -45.86 -18.54 -54.26
N ASP A 6 -45.02 -17.54 -53.82
CA ASP A 6 -43.75 -17.77 -53.18
C ASP A 6 -43.98 -18.25 -51.76
N THR A 7 -43.68 -19.53 -51.54
CA THR A 7 -43.68 -20.12 -50.17
C THR A 7 -42.33 -19.94 -49.57
N PHE A 8 -42.19 -18.94 -48.68
CA PHE A 8 -41.02 -18.79 -47.85
C PHE A 8 -40.96 -19.96 -46.86
N LYS A 9 -40.06 -20.89 -47.11
CA LYS A 9 -39.75 -22.00 -46.20
C LYS A 9 -38.78 -21.52 -45.14
N THR A 10 -39.25 -21.13 -43.97
CA THR A 10 -38.44 -20.85 -42.81
C THR A 10 -37.72 -22.15 -42.35
N LYS A 11 -36.43 -22.18 -42.54
CA LYS A 11 -35.56 -23.30 -42.11
C LYS A 11 -35.43 -23.23 -40.59
N GLU A 12 -36.13 -24.12 -39.87
CA GLU A 12 -35.96 -24.22 -38.43
C GLU A 12 -34.53 -24.62 -38.09
N ILE A 13 -33.83 -23.75 -37.31
CA ILE A 13 -32.49 -24.03 -36.83
C ILE A 13 -32.63 -24.98 -35.66
N SER A 14 -32.14 -26.22 -35.82
CA SER A 14 -32.17 -27.22 -34.76
C SER A 14 -31.39 -26.75 -33.53
N ARG A 15 -31.85 -27.12 -32.32
CA ARG A 15 -31.18 -26.79 -31.04
C ARG A 15 -29.68 -27.21 -31.00
N ARG A 16 -29.33 -28.27 -31.74
CA ARG A 16 -27.94 -28.72 -31.90
C ARG A 16 -27.07 -27.78 -32.74
N THR A 17 -27.68 -27.12 -33.73
CA THR A 17 -26.98 -26.14 -34.58
C THR A 17 -26.80 -24.81 -33.86
N ALA A 18 -27.76 -24.39 -33.00
CA ALA A 18 -27.64 -23.23 -32.16
C ALA A 18 -26.49 -23.36 -31.12
N LEU A 19 -26.26 -24.58 -30.57
CA LEU A 19 -25.14 -24.87 -29.67
C LEU A 19 -23.77 -24.87 -30.36
N LYS A 20 -23.71 -25.09 -31.68
CA LYS A 20 -22.44 -25.03 -32.43
C LYS A 20 -22.10 -23.61 -32.90
N LEU A 21 -23.10 -22.70 -32.92
CA LEU A 21 -22.94 -21.28 -33.24
C LEU A 21 -22.73 -20.41 -31.97
N GLY A 22 -22.66 -21.03 -30.80
CA GLY A 22 -22.08 -20.44 -29.60
C GLY A 22 -20.59 -20.25 -29.82
N ALA A 23 -20.23 -19.40 -30.77
CA ALA A 23 -18.88 -18.88 -30.90
C ALA A 23 -18.53 -18.33 -29.56
N VAL A 24 -17.50 -18.92 -28.93
CA VAL A 24 -16.77 -18.35 -27.84
C VAL A 24 -16.27 -17.00 -28.32
N THR A 25 -17.10 -15.97 -28.21
CA THR A 25 -16.61 -14.60 -28.21
C THR A 25 -15.78 -14.52 -26.96
N SER A 26 -14.48 -14.87 -27.08
CA SER A 26 -13.49 -14.48 -26.09
C SER A 26 -13.59 -12.96 -26.04
N VAL A 27 -14.31 -12.45 -25.04
CA VAL A 27 -14.32 -11.03 -24.72
C VAL A 27 -12.88 -10.73 -24.33
N TRP A 28 -12.14 -10.22 -25.28
CA TRP A 28 -10.79 -9.72 -25.06
C TRP A 28 -10.97 -8.46 -24.20
N ILE A 29 -10.96 -8.64 -22.88
CA ILE A 29 -10.93 -7.51 -21.95
C ILE A 29 -9.51 -6.96 -22.07
N PRO A 30 -9.33 -5.72 -22.57
CA PRO A 30 -8.00 -5.12 -22.62
C PRO A 30 -7.40 -5.19 -21.20
N SER A 31 -6.14 -5.58 -21.09
CA SER A 31 -5.43 -5.69 -19.81
C SER A 31 -5.46 -4.38 -19.00
N GLU A 32 -5.64 -3.26 -19.65
CA GLU A 32 -5.82 -1.93 -19.04
C GLU A 32 -7.07 -1.82 -18.16
N LEU A 33 -8.14 -2.55 -18.49
CA LEU A 33 -9.36 -2.59 -17.67
C LEU A 33 -9.20 -3.35 -16.35
N LEU A 34 -8.14 -4.18 -16.22
CA LEU A 34 -7.81 -4.93 -15.01
C LEU A 34 -6.68 -4.27 -14.22
N ALA A 35 -6.05 -3.22 -14.76
CA ALA A 35 -4.99 -2.51 -14.07
C ALA A 35 -5.57 -1.70 -12.90
N GLN A 36 -4.95 -1.83 -11.73
CA GLN A 36 -5.31 -0.97 -10.60
C GLN A 36 -4.97 0.50 -10.95
N PRO A 37 -5.82 1.46 -10.54
CA PRO A 37 -5.47 2.88 -10.68
C PRO A 37 -4.08 3.16 -10.11
N PRO A 38 -3.24 3.94 -10.80
CA PRO A 38 -1.84 4.16 -10.40
C PRO A 38 -1.67 4.67 -8.96
N ASN A 39 -2.60 5.49 -8.45
CA ASN A 39 -2.58 5.96 -7.06
C ASN A 39 -2.89 4.87 -6.03
N ARG A 40 -3.46 3.73 -6.45
CA ARG A 40 -3.69 2.56 -5.58
C ARG A 40 -2.49 1.63 -5.49
N LEU A 41 -1.54 1.74 -6.39
CA LEU A 41 -0.31 0.97 -6.30
C LEU A 41 0.40 1.25 -4.97
N ARG A 42 1.05 0.21 -4.43
CA ARG A 42 1.90 0.38 -3.25
C ARG A 42 3.02 1.37 -3.53
N PRO A 43 3.62 1.99 -2.50
CA PRO A 43 4.85 2.74 -2.66
C PRO A 43 5.87 1.97 -3.50
N GLN A 44 6.42 2.61 -4.53
CA GLN A 44 7.35 2.02 -5.48
C GLN A 44 8.77 2.53 -5.24
N PRO A 45 9.81 1.73 -5.54
CA PRO A 45 11.17 2.23 -5.50
C PRO A 45 11.34 3.50 -6.32
N GLY A 46 11.94 4.53 -5.73
CA GLY A 46 12.10 5.85 -6.33
C GLY A 46 10.98 6.85 -6.02
N ASP A 47 9.83 6.43 -5.49
CA ASP A 47 8.82 7.35 -4.99
C ASP A 47 9.42 8.22 -3.87
N GLN A 48 9.12 9.50 -3.87
CA GLN A 48 9.50 10.47 -2.84
C GLN A 48 8.50 10.42 -1.69
N LEU A 49 8.96 10.72 -0.46
CA LEU A 49 8.06 10.79 0.69
C LEU A 49 7.58 12.22 0.94
N ILE A 50 6.29 12.35 1.16
CA ILE A 50 5.58 13.59 1.43
C ILE A 50 4.83 13.51 2.76
N TYR A 51 4.57 14.67 3.38
CA TYR A 51 3.69 14.72 4.55
C TYR A 51 2.28 14.28 4.17
N GLY A 52 1.70 13.38 4.97
CA GLY A 52 0.37 12.79 4.72
C GLY A 52 -0.79 13.59 5.28
N ASP A 53 -0.52 14.52 6.21
CA ASP A 53 -1.51 15.38 6.86
C ASP A 53 -0.87 16.67 7.41
N GLY A 54 -1.71 17.51 8.06
CA GLY A 54 -1.27 18.78 8.66
C GLY A 54 -1.02 19.88 7.63
N ASP A 55 -0.40 20.96 8.10
CA ASP A 55 -0.17 22.19 7.32
C ASP A 55 0.78 22.00 6.13
N PHE A 56 1.63 20.97 6.19
CA PHE A 56 2.60 20.62 5.14
C PHE A 56 2.12 19.45 4.26
N SER A 57 0.84 19.07 4.35
CA SER A 57 0.31 17.93 3.58
C SER A 57 0.58 18.10 2.08
N GLY A 58 1.22 17.08 1.49
CA GLY A 58 1.62 17.08 0.08
C GLY A 58 3.02 17.63 -0.20
N ASP A 59 3.66 18.31 0.75
CA ASP A 59 5.04 18.79 0.61
C ASP A 59 6.04 17.64 0.82
N LEU A 60 7.22 17.77 0.21
CA LEU A 60 8.32 16.85 0.45
C LEU A 60 8.74 16.91 1.92
N ILE A 61 8.95 15.73 2.51
CA ILE A 61 9.46 15.65 3.86
C ILE A 61 10.91 16.15 3.88
N ASP A 62 11.17 17.19 4.69
CA ASP A 62 12.53 17.61 4.99
C ASP A 62 13.14 16.66 6.02
N PRO A 63 14.14 15.83 5.63
CA PRO A 63 14.76 14.88 6.54
C PRO A 63 15.40 15.55 7.75
N THR A 64 15.89 16.77 7.61
CA THR A 64 16.59 17.49 8.69
C THR A 64 15.66 17.97 9.79
N SER A 65 14.38 18.16 9.48
CA SER A 65 13.35 18.57 10.43
C SER A 65 12.93 17.46 11.39
N ILE A 66 13.19 16.18 11.04
CA ILE A 66 12.76 15.03 11.83
C ILE A 66 13.68 14.85 13.04
N LYS A 67 13.15 15.11 14.23
CA LYS A 67 13.90 14.99 15.49
C LYS A 67 14.04 13.52 15.93
N LEU A 68 15.12 13.22 16.62
CA LEU A 68 15.37 11.90 17.18
C LEU A 68 14.28 11.51 18.18
N ASN A 69 13.72 10.31 18.02
CA ASN A 69 12.68 9.71 18.87
C ASN A 69 11.40 10.56 19.01
N GLN A 70 11.15 11.45 18.06
CA GLN A 70 9.86 12.16 18.03
C GLN A 70 8.71 11.18 17.74
N GLN A 71 7.50 11.58 18.14
CA GLN A 71 6.30 10.86 17.76
C GLN A 71 6.25 10.66 16.24
N PRO A 72 6.00 9.44 15.75
CA PRO A 72 5.83 9.20 14.35
C PRO A 72 4.68 10.03 13.76
N PHE A 73 4.85 10.52 12.56
CA PHE A 73 3.87 11.31 11.84
C PHE A 73 3.47 10.65 10.52
N PRO A 74 2.25 10.92 10.03
CA PRO A 74 1.73 10.37 8.79
C PRO A 74 2.50 10.84 7.55
N ALA A 75 2.71 9.89 6.61
CA ALA A 75 3.34 10.18 5.32
C ALA A 75 2.70 9.35 4.21
N LEU A 76 2.91 9.80 2.98
CA LEU A 76 2.55 9.13 1.74
C LEU A 76 3.75 9.08 0.80
N ALA A 77 3.67 8.20 -0.20
CA ALA A 77 4.65 8.15 -1.27
C ALA A 77 4.09 8.87 -2.52
N ARG A 78 4.96 9.55 -3.26
CA ARG A 78 4.61 10.29 -4.48
C ARG A 78 5.63 9.99 -5.59
N GLU A 79 5.13 9.63 -6.76
CA GLU A 79 5.97 9.47 -7.94
C GLU A 79 6.56 10.81 -8.38
N PRO A 80 7.90 10.93 -8.51
CA PRO A 80 8.54 12.24 -8.79
C PRO A 80 8.21 12.78 -10.19
N GLY A 81 8.01 11.92 -11.19
CA GLY A 81 7.80 12.35 -12.59
C GLY A 81 6.41 12.93 -12.84
N SER A 82 5.37 12.21 -12.40
CA SER A 82 3.97 12.61 -12.59
C SER A 82 3.40 13.39 -11.41
N LEU A 83 4.11 13.45 -10.29
CA LEU A 83 3.65 13.98 -9.00
C LEU A 83 2.41 13.22 -8.46
N LEU A 84 2.18 12.01 -8.94
CA LEU A 84 1.07 11.17 -8.52
C LEU A 84 1.28 10.66 -7.10
N THR A 85 0.42 11.04 -6.18
CA THR A 85 0.42 10.53 -4.80
C THR A 85 -0.22 9.15 -4.74
N ARG A 86 0.40 8.23 -3.99
CA ARG A 86 -0.12 6.87 -3.75
C ARG A 86 -1.18 6.85 -2.64
N ASP A 87 -2.23 7.65 -2.77
CA ASP A 87 -3.28 7.86 -1.77
C ASP A 87 -4.56 7.04 -1.99
N GLY A 88 -4.69 6.39 -3.14
CA GLY A 88 -5.90 5.64 -3.55
C GLY A 88 -6.18 4.37 -2.71
N SER A 89 -5.33 4.06 -1.72
CA SER A 89 -5.52 2.98 -0.77
C SER A 89 -5.03 3.38 0.61
N ARG A 90 -5.86 3.21 1.65
CA ARG A 90 -5.42 3.42 3.04
C ARG A 90 -4.23 2.54 3.44
N LEU A 91 -4.04 1.41 2.76
CA LEU A 91 -2.90 0.53 2.99
C LEU A 91 -1.56 1.11 2.49
N ASN A 92 -1.57 2.29 1.87
CA ASN A 92 -0.38 3.02 1.44
C ASN A 92 0.09 4.06 2.48
N ARG A 93 -0.71 4.26 3.54
CA ARG A 93 -0.38 5.18 4.62
C ARG A 93 0.83 4.69 5.40
N LEU A 94 1.70 5.62 5.71
CA LEU A 94 2.97 5.41 6.40
C LEU A 94 3.01 6.19 7.70
N MET A 95 3.76 5.68 8.66
CA MET A 95 4.21 6.42 9.85
C MET A 95 5.73 6.50 9.80
N ILE A 96 6.26 7.72 9.93
CA ILE A 96 7.69 8.02 9.81
C ILE A 96 8.20 8.66 11.10
N THR A 97 9.40 8.27 11.52
CA THR A 97 10.14 8.91 12.61
C THR A 97 11.64 8.70 12.41
N ARG A 98 12.44 9.45 13.18
CA ARG A 98 13.90 9.25 13.26
C ARG A 98 14.25 8.56 14.57
N ILE A 99 15.09 7.54 14.48
CA ILE A 99 15.62 6.77 15.62
C ILE A 99 17.15 6.74 15.57
N ASN A 100 17.77 6.36 16.70
CA ASN A 100 19.21 6.06 16.68
C ASN A 100 19.45 4.79 15.85
N GLN A 101 20.07 4.94 14.67
CA GLN A 101 20.31 3.86 13.73
C GLN A 101 21.18 2.74 14.31
N GLU A 102 22.11 3.06 15.21
CA GLU A 102 22.98 2.06 15.86
C GLU A 102 22.20 1.12 16.80
N LYS A 103 21.07 1.60 17.35
CA LYS A 103 20.18 0.80 18.19
C LYS A 103 19.18 -0.03 17.39
N LEU A 104 19.00 0.27 16.09
CA LEU A 104 18.19 -0.54 15.19
C LEU A 104 18.88 -1.88 14.99
N LEU A 105 18.15 -2.99 15.12
CA LEU A 105 18.71 -4.31 14.88
C LEU A 105 19.36 -4.37 13.50
N GLU A 106 20.55 -4.93 13.44
CA GLU A 106 21.42 -4.95 12.23
C GLU A 106 20.69 -5.36 10.95
N ARG A 107 19.85 -6.40 11.03
CA ARG A 107 19.05 -6.87 9.90
C ARG A 107 18.09 -5.80 9.33
N HIS A 108 17.76 -4.77 10.09
CA HIS A 108 16.85 -3.69 9.71
C HIS A 108 17.56 -2.40 9.33
N GLN A 109 18.85 -2.23 9.68
CA GLN A 109 19.61 -1.00 9.43
C GLN A 109 19.61 -0.57 7.96
N LYS A 110 19.71 -1.55 7.05
CA LYS A 110 19.65 -1.31 5.60
C LYS A 110 18.30 -0.81 5.08
N ASN A 111 17.27 -0.81 5.92
CA ASN A 111 15.93 -0.32 5.57
C ASN A 111 15.70 1.11 6.11
N ALA A 112 16.65 1.68 6.82
CA ALA A 112 16.60 3.04 7.35
C ALA A 112 17.48 3.97 6.50
N ALA A 113 17.03 5.21 6.32
CA ALA A 113 17.80 6.28 5.70
C ALA A 113 18.25 7.27 6.79
N GLU A 114 19.53 7.27 7.16
CA GLU A 114 20.08 8.14 8.21
C GLU A 114 19.29 8.11 9.53
N GLY A 115 18.89 6.90 9.94
CA GLY A 115 18.06 6.70 11.13
C GLY A 115 16.58 6.99 10.94
N ILE A 116 16.15 7.45 9.76
CA ILE A 116 14.73 7.61 9.45
C ILE A 116 14.16 6.25 9.03
N VAL A 117 13.06 5.85 9.68
CA VAL A 117 12.36 4.60 9.44
C VAL A 117 10.90 4.89 9.09
N ALA A 118 10.35 4.05 8.21
CA ALA A 118 8.95 4.10 7.82
C ALA A 118 8.27 2.75 8.02
N PHE A 119 7.07 2.78 8.57
CA PHE A 119 6.23 1.61 8.77
C PHE A 119 4.84 1.84 8.17
N SER A 120 4.16 0.76 7.83
CA SER A 120 2.73 0.83 7.53
C SER A 120 1.98 1.42 8.73
N ALA A 121 1.10 2.39 8.45
CA ALA A 121 0.20 2.93 9.46
C ALA A 121 -0.93 1.97 9.84
N ILE A 122 -1.05 0.80 9.22
CA ILE A 122 -2.20 -0.10 9.37
C ILE A 122 -1.87 -1.26 10.31
N CYS A 123 -2.57 -1.30 11.43
CA CYS A 123 -2.45 -2.35 12.45
C CYS A 123 -2.73 -3.73 11.83
N THR A 124 -1.90 -4.71 12.20
CA THR A 124 -2.03 -6.08 11.69
C THR A 124 -3.10 -6.92 12.40
N HIS A 125 -3.73 -6.39 13.46
CA HIS A 125 -4.85 -7.03 14.15
C HIS A 125 -6.15 -6.91 13.32
N THR A 126 -6.76 -5.73 13.30
CA THR A 126 -8.05 -5.49 12.62
C THR A 126 -8.01 -4.33 11.63
N GLY A 127 -6.81 -3.80 11.35
CA GLY A 127 -6.63 -2.77 10.33
C GLY A 127 -6.91 -1.34 10.78
N CYS A 128 -6.98 -1.06 12.09
CA CYS A 128 -7.01 0.32 12.60
C CYS A 128 -5.73 1.07 12.25
N ASP A 129 -5.78 2.39 12.21
CA ASP A 129 -4.59 3.22 12.05
C ASP A 129 -3.77 3.23 13.36
N VAL A 130 -2.46 3.04 13.25
CA VAL A 130 -1.51 3.06 14.38
C VAL A 130 -1.07 4.50 14.59
N THR A 131 -1.75 5.22 15.47
CA THR A 131 -1.57 6.67 15.67
C THR A 131 -0.96 7.04 17.02
N ASN A 132 -0.99 6.13 17.99
CA ASN A 132 -0.49 6.40 19.33
C ASN A 132 1.01 6.10 19.42
N TRP A 133 1.66 6.83 20.31
CA TRP A 133 3.09 6.71 20.61
C TRP A 133 3.32 6.49 22.10
N ASN A 134 4.02 5.43 22.43
CA ASN A 134 4.50 5.17 23.79
C ASN A 134 5.94 5.67 23.92
N THR A 135 6.14 6.78 24.61
CA THR A 135 7.44 7.45 24.76
C THR A 135 8.43 6.68 25.63
N GLU A 136 7.94 5.89 26.60
CA GLU A 136 8.79 5.09 27.48
C GLU A 136 9.40 3.91 26.76
N LYS A 137 8.59 3.22 25.95
CA LYS A 137 9.00 2.04 25.18
C LYS A 137 9.53 2.38 23.80
N LEU A 138 9.42 3.64 23.36
CA LEU A 138 9.70 4.07 21.99
C LEU A 138 9.00 3.17 20.97
N ALA A 139 7.70 2.96 21.18
CA ALA A 139 6.89 2.02 20.43
C ALA A 139 5.65 2.71 19.84
N MET A 140 5.30 2.34 18.61
CA MET A 140 4.02 2.72 18.02
C MET A 140 2.92 1.87 18.64
N ALA A 141 1.75 2.49 18.91
CA ALA A 141 0.61 1.79 19.50
C ALA A 141 -0.67 2.01 18.70
N CYS A 142 -1.46 0.96 18.61
CA CYS A 142 -2.78 1.00 17.97
C CYS A 142 -3.84 1.36 19.02
N PRO A 143 -4.64 2.43 18.82
CA PRO A 143 -5.62 2.85 19.81
C PRO A 143 -6.80 1.89 19.98
N CYS A 144 -7.07 1.01 19.00
CA CYS A 144 -8.25 0.15 19.03
C CYS A 144 -8.16 -0.97 20.08
N HIS A 145 -7.01 -1.65 20.17
CA HIS A 145 -6.82 -2.80 21.08
C HIS A 145 -5.40 -2.83 21.67
N GLU A 146 -4.76 -1.67 21.74
CA GLU A 146 -3.46 -1.47 22.41
C GLU A 146 -2.31 -2.36 21.92
N SER A 147 -2.39 -2.83 20.65
CA SER A 147 -1.24 -3.51 20.05
C SER A 147 -0.06 -2.57 19.94
N MET A 148 1.10 -2.96 20.48
CA MET A 148 2.32 -2.16 20.49
C MET A 148 3.38 -2.79 19.60
N PHE A 149 4.14 -1.92 18.90
CA PHE A 149 5.12 -2.32 17.89
C PHE A 149 6.46 -1.63 18.16
N ASP A 150 7.49 -2.44 18.38
CA ASP A 150 8.86 -2.00 18.61
C ASP A 150 9.51 -1.54 17.31
N ILE A 151 9.76 -0.23 17.19
CA ILE A 151 10.33 0.35 15.98
C ILE A 151 11.83 0.02 15.82
N TYR A 152 12.55 -0.25 16.90
CA TYR A 152 13.95 -0.65 16.85
C TYR A 152 14.15 -2.10 16.41
N ASN A 153 13.10 -2.92 16.54
CA ASN A 153 13.08 -4.30 16.09
C ASN A 153 12.13 -4.49 14.87
N GLY A 154 12.17 -3.54 13.91
CA GLY A 154 11.46 -3.68 12.65
C GLY A 154 9.95 -3.79 12.78
N GLY A 155 9.33 -3.15 13.76
CA GLY A 155 7.90 -3.17 14.00
C GLY A 155 7.38 -4.44 14.67
N THR A 156 8.24 -5.21 15.35
CA THR A 156 7.86 -6.43 16.06
C THR A 156 6.82 -6.13 17.15
N VAL A 157 5.84 -7.01 17.30
CA VAL A 157 4.79 -6.90 18.32
C VAL A 157 5.39 -7.12 19.71
N ILE A 158 5.17 -6.17 20.62
CA ILE A 158 5.62 -6.24 22.03
C ILE A 158 4.46 -6.16 23.03
N GLY A 159 3.22 -6.10 22.52
CA GLY A 159 2.01 -6.11 23.35
C GLY A 159 0.75 -6.08 22.48
N GLY A 160 -0.37 -6.49 23.10
CA GLY A 160 -1.66 -6.53 22.46
C GLY A 160 -1.87 -7.68 21.48
N PRO A 161 -3.03 -7.72 20.80
CA PRO A 161 -3.47 -8.89 20.03
C PRO A 161 -2.98 -8.94 18.58
N ALA A 162 -2.13 -8.00 18.13
CA ALA A 162 -1.62 -8.01 16.76
C ALA A 162 -0.83 -9.30 16.48
N PRO A 163 -1.15 -10.05 15.41
CA PRO A 163 -0.52 -11.35 15.14
C PRO A 163 0.83 -11.26 14.43
N ARG A 164 1.21 -10.06 13.94
CA ARG A 164 2.39 -9.88 13.08
C ARG A 164 3.02 -8.51 13.27
N PRO A 165 4.32 -8.35 12.98
CA PRO A 165 4.97 -7.05 12.92
C PRO A 165 4.25 -6.10 11.94
N LEU A 166 4.41 -4.78 12.15
CA LEU A 166 4.11 -3.79 11.10
C LEU A 166 5.07 -3.98 9.92
N ALA A 167 4.54 -3.86 8.72
CA ALA A 167 5.40 -3.88 7.54
C ALA A 167 6.28 -2.64 7.51
N MET A 168 7.59 -2.84 7.35
CA MET A 168 8.58 -1.76 7.23
C MET A 168 8.80 -1.42 5.77
N LEU A 169 8.79 -0.13 5.43
CA LEU A 169 9.11 0.36 4.09
C LEU A 169 10.60 0.75 4.06
N PRO A 170 11.43 0.07 3.25
CA PRO A 170 12.83 0.45 3.10
C PRO A 170 12.98 1.83 2.48
N LEU A 171 13.80 2.67 3.08
CA LEU A 171 14.07 4.03 2.65
C LEU A 171 15.51 4.21 2.17
N ASN A 172 15.71 5.22 1.33
CA ASN A 172 17.01 5.70 0.90
C ASN A 172 17.03 7.23 0.90
N MET A 173 18.22 7.81 1.02
CA MET A 173 18.45 9.23 0.80
C MET A 173 19.03 9.42 -0.59
N LYS A 174 18.39 10.20 -1.44
CA LYS A 174 18.86 10.53 -2.78
C LYS A 174 18.79 12.04 -2.98
N ASP A 175 19.94 12.66 -3.20
CA ASP A 175 20.06 14.11 -3.42
C ASP A 175 19.39 14.94 -2.30
N GLY A 176 19.49 14.48 -1.04
CA GLY A 176 18.86 15.12 0.12
C GLY A 176 17.35 14.85 0.25
N ILE A 177 16.76 14.06 -0.64
CA ILE A 177 15.33 13.72 -0.64
C ILE A 177 15.14 12.29 -0.10
N LEU A 178 14.18 12.13 0.80
CA LEU A 178 13.78 10.83 1.32
C LEU A 178 12.97 10.06 0.29
N THR A 179 13.45 8.89 -0.12
CA THR A 179 12.85 8.07 -1.18
C THR A 179 12.60 6.63 -0.73
N VAL A 180 11.69 5.95 -1.39
CA VAL A 180 11.45 4.52 -1.23
C VAL A 180 12.58 3.74 -1.90
N ALA A 181 13.25 2.86 -1.16
CA ALA A 181 14.35 2.04 -1.66
C ALA A 181 13.88 0.70 -2.25
N ALA A 182 12.84 0.10 -1.67
CA ALA A 182 12.33 -1.22 -2.04
C ALA A 182 10.88 -1.39 -1.59
N PRO A 183 10.15 -2.40 -2.08
CA PRO A 183 8.81 -2.74 -1.57
C PRO A 183 8.82 -3.03 -0.08
N PHE A 184 7.65 -2.92 0.55
CA PHE A 184 7.46 -3.25 1.97
C PHE A 184 8.10 -4.59 2.36
N ARG A 185 8.77 -4.60 3.49
CA ARG A 185 9.19 -5.81 4.20
C ARG A 185 8.07 -6.24 5.13
N GLY A 186 7.49 -7.38 4.84
CA GLY A 186 6.31 -7.88 5.53
C GLY A 186 4.99 -7.51 4.83
N ARG A 187 3.91 -8.13 5.31
CA ARG A 187 2.57 -7.91 4.76
C ARG A 187 1.91 -6.71 5.42
N VAL A 188 1.44 -5.77 4.62
CA VAL A 188 0.68 -4.60 5.07
C VAL A 188 -0.74 -4.97 5.47
N GLY A 189 -1.20 -4.40 6.59
CA GLY A 189 -2.56 -4.54 7.07
C GLY A 189 -2.87 -5.89 7.70
N PHE A 190 -4.15 -6.13 7.98
CA PHE A 190 -4.65 -7.34 8.64
C PHE A 190 -4.97 -8.46 7.64
N THR A 191 -5.11 -9.67 8.17
CA THR A 191 -5.60 -10.82 7.40
C THR A 191 -7.03 -11.10 7.84
N GLN A 192 -7.99 -11.03 6.93
CA GLN A 192 -9.32 -11.58 7.21
C GLN A 192 -9.15 -13.09 7.40
N GLN A 193 -9.55 -13.57 8.59
CA GLN A 193 -9.77 -14.99 8.79
C GLN A 193 -11.20 -15.25 8.32
N PHE A 194 -11.34 -16.00 7.24
CA PHE A 194 -12.61 -16.51 6.76
C PHE A 194 -12.87 -17.86 7.43
#